data_8668fed5489d864a8d77dca664b02fff
#
_entry.id   8668fed5489d864a8d77dca664b02fff
#
_cell.length_a   1.000
_cell.length_b   1.000
_cell.length_c   1.000
_cell.angle_alpha   90.00
_cell.angle_beta   90.00
_cell.angle_gamma   90.00
#
_symmetry.space_group_name_H-M   'P 1'
#
loop_
_entity.id
_entity.type
_entity.pdbx_description
1 polymer ?
#
loop_
_entity_poly.entity_id
_entity_poly.type
_entity_poly.pdbx_seq_one_letter_code
_entity_poly.pdbx_strand_id
1 'polypeptide(L)'
;MLDVKRIRNEFDALSEKLATRGVVAETLNELKELDVKRRELLIKSEELKAQRNIASDDIAQAKRNKEDASEQIAAMQKVSAEIKEIDAELAAIDEKLNTIIVTLPNTPNDSVPIGADEDENVEVRRWGTPRDFDFEVKAHWDLGEDLGTVSYTHLRAHETLSDLV
;
A
#
# COMPACT_ATOMS: atom_id res chain seq x y z
N MET A 1 1.17 1.95 7.30
CA MET A 1 0.60 1.28 6.12
C MET A 1 0.37 -0.18 6.47
N LEU A 2 -0.77 -0.74 6.09
CA LEU A 2 -1.14 -2.12 6.40
C LEU A 2 -0.26 -3.11 5.61
N ASP A 3 0.25 -4.16 6.27
CA ASP A 3 1.04 -5.20 5.60
C ASP A 3 0.10 -6.29 5.04
N VAL A 4 0.27 -6.64 3.75
CA VAL A 4 -0.47 -7.72 3.08
C VAL A 4 -0.33 -9.06 3.82
N LYS A 5 0.81 -9.30 4.46
CA LYS A 5 1.02 -10.52 5.27
C LYS A 5 0.06 -10.60 6.46
N ARG A 6 -0.30 -9.47 7.06
CA ARG A 6 -1.28 -9.44 8.14
C ARG A 6 -2.67 -9.76 7.62
N ILE A 7 -3.04 -9.22 6.45
CA ILE A 7 -4.33 -9.52 5.81
C ILE A 7 -4.46 -11.03 5.57
N ARG A 8 -3.37 -11.69 5.20
CA ARG A 8 -3.34 -13.14 4.97
C ARG A 8 -3.48 -13.97 6.22
N ASN A 9 -2.74 -13.61 7.27
CA ASN A 9 -2.58 -14.44 8.47
C ASN A 9 -3.64 -14.16 9.54
N GLU A 10 -4.19 -12.94 9.58
CA GLU A 10 -5.06 -12.42 10.64
C GLU A 10 -6.35 -11.83 10.06
N PHE A 11 -6.85 -12.38 8.95
CA PHE A 11 -7.93 -11.78 8.15
C PHE A 11 -9.16 -11.40 8.99
N ASP A 12 -9.67 -12.32 9.81
CA ASP A 12 -10.91 -12.13 10.56
C ASP A 12 -10.72 -11.02 11.63
N ALA A 13 -9.66 -11.12 12.43
CA ALA A 13 -9.36 -10.12 13.46
C ALA A 13 -9.06 -8.73 12.85
N LEU A 14 -8.42 -8.71 11.68
CA LEU A 14 -8.14 -7.48 10.98
C LEU A 14 -9.42 -6.87 10.41
N SER A 15 -10.31 -7.70 9.86
CA SER A 15 -11.59 -7.29 9.30
C SER A 15 -12.49 -6.65 10.37
N GLU A 16 -12.58 -7.27 11.56
CA GLU A 16 -13.31 -6.70 12.69
C GLU A 16 -12.79 -5.33 13.08
N LYS A 17 -11.46 -5.19 13.24
CA LYS A 17 -10.84 -3.91 13.61
C LYS A 17 -10.99 -2.83 12.55
N LEU A 18 -10.92 -3.18 11.27
CA LEU A 18 -11.07 -2.22 10.18
C LEU A 18 -12.53 -1.84 9.95
N ALA A 19 -13.48 -2.72 10.26
CA ALA A 19 -14.91 -2.42 10.22
C ALA A 19 -15.26 -1.28 11.21
N THR A 20 -14.61 -1.21 12.38
CA THR A 20 -14.80 -0.09 13.33
C THR A 20 -14.32 1.26 12.76
N ARG A 21 -13.57 1.24 11.67
CA ARG A 21 -13.08 2.42 10.94
C ARG A 21 -13.79 2.64 9.60
N GLY A 22 -14.95 2.00 9.42
CA GLY A 22 -15.78 2.16 8.22
C GLY A 22 -15.27 1.42 6.97
N VAL A 23 -14.29 0.51 7.12
CA VAL A 23 -13.84 -0.31 5.98
C VAL A 23 -14.85 -1.42 5.72
N VAL A 24 -15.35 -1.48 4.50
CA VAL A 24 -16.31 -2.51 4.09
C VAL A 24 -15.61 -3.85 3.82
N ALA A 25 -16.28 -4.95 4.17
CA ALA A 25 -15.71 -6.30 4.07
C ALA A 25 -15.34 -6.68 2.62
N GLU A 26 -16.08 -6.16 1.64
CA GLU A 26 -15.83 -6.39 0.22
C GLU A 26 -14.43 -5.97 -0.21
N THR A 27 -13.95 -4.81 0.26
CA THR A 27 -12.60 -4.32 -0.04
C THR A 27 -11.51 -5.26 0.48
N LEU A 28 -11.71 -5.83 1.67
CA LEU A 28 -10.76 -6.78 2.25
C LEU A 28 -10.79 -8.14 1.56
N ASN A 29 -11.98 -8.59 1.13
CA ASN A 29 -12.13 -9.80 0.34
C ASN A 29 -11.45 -9.66 -1.02
N GLU A 30 -11.64 -8.52 -1.71
CA GLU A 30 -10.95 -8.22 -2.96
C GLU A 30 -9.43 -8.28 -2.80
N LEU A 31 -8.88 -7.68 -1.74
CA LEU A 31 -7.45 -7.76 -1.44
C LEU A 31 -6.97 -9.21 -1.25
N LYS A 32 -7.76 -10.01 -0.53
CA LYS A 32 -7.44 -11.42 -0.30
C LYS A 32 -7.41 -12.23 -1.59
N GLU A 33 -8.39 -12.02 -2.46
CA GLU A 33 -8.47 -12.68 -3.76
C GLU A 33 -7.30 -12.26 -4.67
N LEU A 34 -6.99 -10.99 -4.72
CA LEU A 34 -5.84 -10.47 -5.47
C LEU A 34 -4.51 -11.05 -4.95
N ASP A 35 -4.33 -11.17 -3.62
CA ASP A 35 -3.12 -11.79 -3.04
C ASP A 35 -3.00 -13.28 -3.38
N VAL A 36 -4.11 -14.01 -3.38
CA VAL A 36 -4.12 -15.43 -3.80
C VAL A 36 -3.69 -15.55 -5.25
N LYS A 37 -4.35 -14.81 -6.14
CA LYS A 37 -4.05 -14.81 -7.57
C LYS A 37 -2.60 -14.40 -7.86
N ARG A 38 -2.12 -13.37 -7.18
CA ARG A 38 -0.72 -12.93 -7.27
C ARG A 38 0.26 -14.05 -6.95
N ARG A 39 0.02 -14.80 -5.87
CA ARG A 39 0.91 -15.89 -5.46
C ARG A 39 0.92 -17.04 -6.44
N GLU A 40 -0.24 -17.41 -6.97
CA GLU A 40 -0.35 -18.45 -8.00
C GLU A 40 0.45 -18.08 -9.27
N LEU A 41 0.30 -16.85 -9.72
CA LEU A 41 1.05 -16.35 -10.87
C LEU A 41 2.55 -16.24 -10.60
N LEU A 42 2.97 -15.87 -9.38
CA LEU A 42 4.38 -15.84 -8.99
C LEU A 42 5.00 -17.24 -9.07
N ILE A 43 4.33 -18.24 -8.48
CA ILE A 43 4.81 -19.64 -8.53
C ILE A 43 4.96 -20.09 -9.99
N LYS A 44 3.93 -19.85 -10.81
CA LYS A 44 3.96 -20.21 -12.23
C LYS A 44 5.09 -19.48 -12.99
N SER A 45 5.30 -18.18 -12.71
CA SER A 45 6.39 -17.41 -13.33
C SER A 45 7.76 -17.96 -12.94
N GLU A 46 7.95 -18.32 -11.65
CA GLU A 46 9.21 -18.91 -11.18
C GLU A 46 9.48 -20.28 -11.79
N GLU A 47 8.48 -21.13 -11.90
CA GLU A 47 8.57 -22.43 -12.55
C GLU A 47 8.96 -22.30 -14.03
N LEU A 48 8.31 -21.41 -14.78
CA LEU A 48 8.63 -21.17 -16.19
C LEU A 48 10.01 -20.53 -16.36
N LYS A 49 10.43 -19.64 -15.47
CA LYS A 49 11.79 -19.06 -15.47
C LYS A 49 12.84 -20.12 -15.18
N ALA A 50 12.58 -21.07 -14.28
CA ALA A 50 13.45 -22.21 -14.03
C ALA A 50 13.56 -23.13 -15.26
N GLN A 51 12.43 -23.48 -15.87
CA GLN A 51 12.40 -24.28 -17.11
C GLN A 51 13.16 -23.58 -18.25
N ARG A 52 12.98 -22.28 -18.42
CA ARG A 52 13.71 -21.50 -19.44
C ARG A 52 15.22 -21.54 -19.19
N ASN A 53 15.67 -21.47 -17.95
CA ASN A 53 17.08 -21.52 -17.62
C ASN A 53 17.67 -22.90 -17.99
N ILE A 54 16.99 -24.00 -17.63
CA ILE A 54 17.40 -25.36 -17.98
C ILE A 54 17.47 -25.50 -19.50
N ALA A 55 16.40 -25.12 -20.22
CA ALA A 55 16.37 -25.19 -21.68
C ALA A 55 17.47 -24.35 -22.36
N SER A 56 17.84 -23.23 -21.76
CA SER A 56 18.94 -22.38 -22.24
C SER A 56 20.28 -23.08 -22.13
N ASP A 57 20.53 -23.80 -21.03
CA ASP A 57 21.76 -24.60 -20.85
C ASP A 57 21.80 -25.78 -21.80
N ASP A 58 20.69 -26.48 -22.02
CA ASP A 58 20.57 -27.59 -22.97
C ASP A 58 20.84 -27.13 -24.40
N ILE A 59 20.27 -25.99 -24.81
CA ILE A 59 20.53 -25.37 -26.12
C ILE A 59 22.02 -25.01 -26.28
N ALA A 60 22.63 -24.48 -25.18
CA ALA A 60 24.04 -24.14 -25.21
C ALA A 60 24.94 -25.39 -25.41
N GLN A 61 24.57 -26.52 -24.78
CA GLN A 61 25.27 -27.80 -24.92
C GLN A 61 25.07 -28.36 -26.31
N ALA A 62 23.84 -28.41 -26.83
CA ALA A 62 23.55 -28.89 -28.20
C ALA A 62 24.34 -28.11 -29.26
N LYS A 63 24.41 -26.79 -29.14
CA LYS A 63 25.22 -25.94 -30.03
C LYS A 63 26.71 -26.23 -29.95
N ARG A 64 27.26 -26.53 -28.76
CA ARG A 64 28.67 -26.94 -28.61
C ARG A 64 28.94 -28.26 -29.28
N ASN A 65 27.98 -29.19 -29.22
CA ASN A 65 28.04 -30.49 -29.88
C ASN A 65 27.75 -30.44 -31.39
N LYS A 66 27.39 -29.26 -31.93
CA LYS A 66 26.96 -29.06 -33.32
C LYS A 66 25.68 -29.83 -33.68
N GLU A 67 24.80 -30.05 -32.70
CA GLU A 67 23.49 -30.66 -32.86
C GLU A 67 22.46 -29.59 -33.24
N ASP A 68 21.37 -30.00 -33.90
CA ASP A 68 20.27 -29.09 -34.21
C ASP A 68 19.41 -28.81 -32.97
N ALA A 69 19.34 -27.55 -32.57
CA ALA A 69 18.57 -27.09 -31.43
C ALA A 69 17.32 -26.26 -31.83
N SER A 70 16.91 -26.34 -33.10
CA SER A 70 15.84 -25.47 -33.62
C SER A 70 14.50 -25.64 -32.91
N GLU A 71 14.11 -26.88 -32.59
CA GLU A 71 12.88 -27.18 -31.87
C GLU A 71 12.93 -26.66 -30.43
N GLN A 72 14.05 -26.82 -29.74
CA GLN A 72 14.28 -26.34 -28.39
C GLN A 72 14.23 -24.81 -28.32
N ILE A 73 14.80 -24.14 -29.32
CA ILE A 73 14.75 -22.68 -29.44
C ILE A 73 13.30 -22.20 -29.62
N ALA A 74 12.53 -22.88 -30.50
CA ALA A 74 11.12 -22.55 -30.72
C ALA A 74 10.26 -22.76 -29.44
N ALA A 75 10.53 -23.84 -28.69
CA ALA A 75 9.87 -24.10 -27.42
C ALA A 75 10.22 -23.01 -26.36
N MET A 76 11.51 -22.64 -26.26
CA MET A 76 11.96 -21.59 -25.34
C MET A 76 11.36 -20.21 -25.67
N GLN A 77 11.14 -19.90 -26.96
CA GLN A 77 10.46 -18.68 -27.38
C GLN A 77 9.01 -18.63 -26.86
N LYS A 78 8.28 -19.75 -26.91
CA LYS A 78 6.91 -19.86 -26.38
C LYS A 78 6.90 -19.64 -24.86
N VAL A 79 7.79 -20.33 -24.14
CA VAL A 79 7.93 -20.15 -22.68
C VAL A 79 8.26 -18.69 -22.32
N SER A 80 9.14 -18.06 -23.10
CA SER A 80 9.49 -16.65 -22.89
C SER A 80 8.32 -15.69 -23.14
N ALA A 81 7.48 -15.99 -24.11
CA ALA A 81 6.25 -15.23 -24.36
C ALA A 81 5.26 -15.39 -23.19
N GLU A 82 5.06 -16.61 -22.70
CA GLU A 82 4.18 -16.88 -21.56
C GLU A 82 4.68 -16.21 -20.28
N ILE A 83 5.98 -16.21 -20.01
CA ILE A 83 6.57 -15.46 -18.87
C ILE A 83 6.24 -13.98 -18.99
N LYS A 84 6.37 -13.40 -20.18
CA LYS A 84 6.09 -11.98 -20.40
C LYS A 84 4.62 -11.63 -20.15
N GLU A 85 3.69 -12.51 -20.54
CA GLU A 85 2.26 -12.33 -20.27
C GLU A 85 1.96 -12.39 -18.78
N ILE A 86 2.52 -13.38 -18.06
CA ILE A 86 2.36 -13.52 -16.61
C ILE A 86 2.99 -12.34 -15.87
N ASP A 87 4.18 -11.89 -16.26
CA ASP A 87 4.83 -10.74 -15.62
C ASP A 87 4.01 -9.45 -15.83
N ALA A 88 3.34 -9.28 -16.97
CA ALA A 88 2.43 -8.17 -17.22
C ALA A 88 1.14 -8.26 -16.36
N GLU A 89 0.58 -9.47 -16.21
CA GLU A 89 -0.58 -9.68 -15.32
C GLU A 89 -0.23 -9.44 -13.85
N LEU A 90 0.95 -9.88 -13.41
CA LEU A 90 1.48 -9.62 -12.08
C LEU A 90 1.62 -8.12 -11.81
N ALA A 91 2.16 -7.36 -12.75
CA ALA A 91 2.29 -5.92 -12.63
C ALA A 91 0.93 -5.23 -12.45
N ALA A 92 -0.09 -5.66 -13.21
CA ALA A 92 -1.45 -5.12 -13.09
C ALA A 92 -2.11 -5.47 -11.74
N ILE A 93 -1.85 -6.67 -11.21
CA ILE A 93 -2.34 -7.08 -9.88
C ILE A 93 -1.62 -6.29 -8.79
N ASP A 94 -0.31 -6.11 -8.89
CA ASP A 94 0.48 -5.33 -7.92
C ASP A 94 0.02 -3.87 -7.86
N GLU A 95 -0.29 -3.27 -8.99
CA GLU A 95 -0.85 -1.92 -9.07
C GLU A 95 -2.21 -1.84 -8.35
N LYS A 96 -3.12 -2.79 -8.61
CA LYS A 96 -4.42 -2.83 -7.93
C LYS A 96 -4.28 -3.03 -6.43
N LEU A 97 -3.47 -3.99 -5.99
CA LEU A 97 -3.18 -4.23 -4.57
C LEU A 97 -2.66 -2.95 -3.89
N ASN A 98 -1.70 -2.29 -4.51
CA ASN A 98 -1.13 -1.07 -3.96
C ASN A 98 -2.17 0.06 -3.87
N THR A 99 -2.99 0.23 -4.91
CA THR A 99 -4.05 1.24 -4.94
C THR A 99 -5.03 1.06 -3.78
N ILE A 100 -5.44 -0.18 -3.49
CA ILE A 100 -6.36 -0.47 -2.39
C ILE A 100 -5.66 -0.29 -1.03
N ILE A 101 -4.45 -0.84 -0.86
CA ILE A 101 -3.74 -0.83 0.43
C ILE A 101 -3.42 0.58 0.91
N VAL A 102 -3.08 1.51 0.02
CA VAL A 102 -2.75 2.89 0.41
C VAL A 102 -3.97 3.66 0.91
N THR A 103 -5.18 3.25 0.52
CA THR A 103 -6.43 3.87 0.99
C THR A 103 -6.92 3.31 2.32
N LEU A 104 -6.42 2.14 2.73
CA LEU A 104 -6.86 1.52 3.98
C LEU A 104 -6.26 2.21 5.20
N PRO A 105 -7.07 2.50 6.23
CA PRO A 105 -6.58 3.01 7.50
C PRO A 105 -5.78 1.93 8.24
N ASN A 106 -4.91 2.36 9.16
CA ASN A 106 -4.25 1.42 10.07
C ASN A 106 -5.25 0.87 11.10
N THR A 107 -4.97 -0.32 11.62
CA THR A 107 -5.75 -0.89 12.74
C THR A 107 -5.61 -0.03 14.00
N PRO A 108 -6.72 0.27 14.69
CA PRO A 108 -6.65 0.94 15.98
C PRO A 108 -6.02 0.02 17.04
N ASN A 109 -5.44 0.63 18.07
CA ASN A 109 -5.04 -0.10 19.27
C ASN A 109 -6.29 -0.54 20.05
N ASP A 110 -6.20 -1.65 20.79
CA ASP A 110 -7.32 -2.21 21.55
C ASP A 110 -7.80 -1.28 22.67
N SER A 111 -6.97 -0.33 23.11
CA SER A 111 -7.34 0.69 24.11
C SER A 111 -8.11 1.87 23.52
N VAL A 112 -8.24 1.97 22.20
CA VAL A 112 -8.97 3.08 21.57
C VAL A 112 -10.46 2.77 21.61
N PRO A 113 -11.31 3.66 22.19
CA PRO A 113 -12.75 3.48 22.18
C PRO A 113 -13.29 3.49 20.74
N ILE A 114 -14.36 2.74 20.51
CA ILE A 114 -15.07 2.74 19.24
C ILE A 114 -16.08 3.88 19.29
N GLY A 115 -16.03 4.77 18.30
CA GLY A 115 -16.92 5.92 18.21
C GLY A 115 -17.05 6.40 16.77
N ALA A 116 -18.11 7.15 16.49
CA ALA A 116 -18.38 7.73 15.18
C ALA A 116 -17.60 9.04 14.96
N ASP A 117 -17.43 9.83 16.02
CA ASP A 117 -16.80 11.15 15.98
C ASP A 117 -16.05 11.47 17.28
N GLU A 118 -15.61 12.73 17.41
CA GLU A 118 -14.86 13.23 18.58
C GLU A 118 -15.67 13.31 19.86
N ASP A 119 -16.98 13.36 19.80
CA ASP A 119 -17.85 13.46 21.00
C ASP A 119 -17.81 12.17 21.82
N GLU A 120 -17.48 11.04 21.21
CA GLU A 120 -17.33 9.73 21.86
C GLU A 120 -15.93 9.49 22.42
N ASN A 121 -15.01 10.46 22.30
CA ASN A 121 -13.68 10.36 22.89
C ASN A 121 -13.72 10.32 24.43
N VAL A 122 -12.99 9.37 25.00
CA VAL A 122 -12.87 9.20 26.44
C VAL A 122 -11.67 9.97 26.94
N GLU A 123 -11.88 10.92 27.88
CA GLU A 123 -10.78 11.64 28.52
C GLU A 123 -9.93 10.68 29.37
N VAL A 124 -8.68 10.48 28.96
CA VAL A 124 -7.73 9.57 29.64
C VAL A 124 -7.12 10.24 30.87
N ARG A 125 -6.79 11.53 30.78
CA ARG A 125 -6.19 12.31 31.89
C ARG A 125 -6.36 13.78 31.64
N ARG A 126 -6.66 14.51 32.75
CA ARG A 126 -6.67 15.96 32.77
C ARG A 126 -5.48 16.47 33.57
N TRP A 127 -4.82 17.52 33.08
CA TRP A 127 -3.74 18.21 33.78
C TRP A 127 -3.97 19.70 33.76
N GLY A 128 -3.98 20.32 34.97
CA GLY A 128 -4.17 21.74 35.12
C GLY A 128 -5.62 22.18 34.89
N THR A 129 -5.83 23.47 35.00
CA THR A 129 -7.10 24.13 34.72
C THR A 129 -6.82 25.21 33.66
N PRO A 130 -7.57 25.25 32.55
CA PRO A 130 -7.45 26.32 31.57
C PRO A 130 -7.65 27.69 32.30
N ARG A 131 -6.92 28.69 31.84
CA ARG A 131 -7.07 30.04 32.36
C ARG A 131 -8.33 30.66 31.77
N ASP A 132 -9.17 31.20 32.64
CA ASP A 132 -10.27 32.05 32.21
C ASP A 132 -9.75 33.48 31.97
N PHE A 133 -10.21 34.08 30.88
CA PHE A 133 -9.86 35.44 30.50
C PHE A 133 -11.08 36.33 30.59
N ASP A 134 -10.87 37.57 31.06
CA ASP A 134 -11.89 38.60 31.18
C ASP A 134 -12.04 39.46 29.90
N PHE A 135 -11.38 39.06 28.84
CA PHE A 135 -11.41 39.69 27.53
C PHE A 135 -11.75 38.66 26.45
N GLU A 136 -12.16 39.10 25.27
CA GLU A 136 -12.45 38.26 24.10
C GLU A 136 -11.16 37.60 23.59
N VAL A 137 -11.11 36.26 23.68
CA VAL A 137 -9.96 35.47 23.26
C VAL A 137 -9.95 35.34 21.74
N LYS A 138 -8.89 35.80 21.11
CA LYS A 138 -8.65 35.60 19.66
C LYS A 138 -7.92 34.30 19.43
N ALA A 139 -8.22 33.65 18.30
CA ALA A 139 -7.48 32.49 17.84
C ALA A 139 -6.03 32.87 17.46
N HIS A 140 -5.11 31.92 17.51
CA HIS A 140 -3.68 32.20 17.25
C HIS A 140 -3.39 32.72 15.85
N TRP A 141 -4.17 32.34 14.84
CA TRP A 141 -4.04 32.86 13.49
C TRP A 141 -4.46 34.35 13.40
N ASP A 142 -5.53 34.76 14.08
CA ASP A 142 -5.95 36.16 14.14
C ASP A 142 -4.91 37.02 14.85
N LEU A 143 -4.33 36.51 15.96
CA LEU A 143 -3.25 37.16 16.68
C LEU A 143 -1.99 37.29 15.83
N GLY A 144 -1.67 36.27 15.02
CA GLY A 144 -0.53 36.28 14.12
C GLY A 144 -0.62 37.39 13.06
N GLU A 145 -1.80 37.60 12.49
CA GLU A 145 -2.06 38.70 11.54
C GLU A 145 -2.04 40.07 12.24
N ASP A 146 -2.73 40.23 13.36
CA ASP A 146 -2.78 41.48 14.12
C ASP A 146 -1.39 41.95 14.56
N LEU A 147 -0.52 41.02 14.92
CA LEU A 147 0.87 41.30 15.31
C LEU A 147 1.83 41.44 14.13
N GLY A 148 1.37 41.19 12.90
CA GLY A 148 2.19 41.23 11.70
C GLY A 148 3.30 40.15 11.67
N THR A 149 3.16 39.09 12.47
CA THR A 149 4.14 37.98 12.55
C THR A 149 3.90 36.91 11.49
N VAL A 150 2.69 36.87 10.92
CA VAL A 150 2.27 35.92 9.89
C VAL A 150 1.52 36.68 8.80
N SER A 151 1.78 36.30 7.53
CA SER A 151 1.02 36.76 6.38
C SER A 151 0.51 35.59 5.59
N TYR A 152 -0.76 35.26 5.73
CA TYR A 152 -1.41 34.16 4.99
C TYR A 152 -1.52 34.44 3.50
N THR A 153 -1.45 35.69 3.08
CA THR A 153 -1.43 36.09 1.67
C THR A 153 -0.17 35.58 0.96
N HIS A 154 0.97 35.59 1.65
CA HIS A 154 2.25 35.14 1.12
C HIS A 154 2.48 33.62 1.35
N LEU A 155 2.04 33.08 2.48
CA LEU A 155 2.14 31.64 2.77
C LEU A 155 1.36 30.79 1.78
N ARG A 156 0.19 31.23 1.32
CA ARG A 156 -0.58 30.50 0.30
C ARG A 156 0.04 30.54 -1.10
N ALA A 157 0.91 31.49 -1.40
CA ALA A 157 1.55 31.61 -2.70
C ALA A 157 2.86 30.79 -2.80
N HIS A 158 3.48 30.40 -1.70
CA HIS A 158 4.84 29.84 -1.66
C HIS A 158 4.99 28.60 -0.79
N GLU A 159 3.91 27.94 -0.41
CA GLU A 159 4.00 26.67 0.34
C GLU A 159 4.46 25.51 -0.57
N THR A 160 5.63 25.61 -1.12
CA THR A 160 6.39 24.44 -1.50
C THR A 160 7.39 24.12 -0.38
N LEU A 161 7.56 22.83 -0.07
CA LEU A 161 8.52 22.36 0.95
C LEU A 161 9.93 22.90 0.77
N SER A 162 10.28 23.41 -0.41
CA SER A 162 11.54 24.05 -0.73
C SER A 162 11.67 25.50 -0.21
N ASP A 163 10.56 26.13 0.17
CA ASP A 163 10.55 27.51 0.66
C ASP A 163 10.58 27.58 2.20
N LEU A 164 10.57 26.41 2.87
CA LEU A 164 10.61 26.26 4.33
C LEU A 164 12.00 25.84 4.86
N VAL A 165 13.05 25.89 4.02
CA VAL A 165 14.44 25.56 4.42
C VAL A 165 15.27 26.83 4.58
#